data_14bcd332ee5c09513b730308681391f9
#
_entry.id   14bcd332ee5c09513b730308681391f9
#
_cell.length_a   1.000
_cell.length_b   1.000
_cell.length_c   1.000
_cell.angle_alpha   90.00
_cell.angle_beta   90.00
_cell.angle_gamma   90.00
#
_symmetry.space_group_name_H-M   'P 1'
#
loop_
_entity.id
_entity.type
_entity.pdbx_description
1 polymer ?
#
loop_
_entity_poly.entity_id
_entity_poly.type
_entity_poly.pdbx_seq_one_letter_code
_entity_poly.pdbx_strand_id
1 'polypeptide(L)'
;MIKVLLVDDQMILAEGIKSVLHTSNEIEVCGIALDGVQALEMCKKDKPDVVLMDIRMPNMNGVVATKRIKEIDEDIKIVILTTFDDSDYILSAINNGASGYLLKDISATALIDAVKNAYAGDTILPVKIARKITDAAAMVADDKKIKLKKAFGFSDREVEIAMMLYDGFTNRQIASALKLTDGTARNYISTIYLKLGVDSRAAAAEKIKGKI
;
A
#
# COMPACT_ATOMS: atom_id res chain seq x y z
N MET A 1 -8.24 23.70 -14.89
CA MET A 1 -9.13 23.18 -13.82
C MET A 1 -8.83 21.70 -13.63
N ILE A 2 -8.73 21.26 -12.38
CA ILE A 2 -8.48 19.84 -12.02
C ILE A 2 -9.79 19.09 -12.21
N LYS A 3 -9.82 18.11 -13.11
CA LYS A 3 -11.00 17.27 -13.34
C LYS A 3 -11.06 16.14 -12.29
N VAL A 4 -12.13 16.12 -11.52
CA VAL A 4 -12.32 15.14 -10.45
C VAL A 4 -13.51 14.24 -10.76
N LEU A 5 -13.29 12.92 -10.71
CA LEU A 5 -14.36 11.92 -10.71
C LEU A 5 -14.64 11.52 -9.26
N LEU A 6 -15.91 11.58 -8.85
CA LEU A 6 -16.36 11.05 -7.55
C LEU A 6 -16.88 9.64 -7.73
N VAL A 7 -16.48 8.73 -6.83
CA VAL A 7 -16.92 7.33 -6.88
C VAL A 7 -17.39 6.93 -5.48
N ASP A 8 -18.70 6.82 -5.32
CA ASP A 8 -19.37 6.54 -4.04
C ASP A 8 -20.77 5.98 -4.30
N ASP A 9 -21.14 4.88 -3.67
CA ASP A 9 -22.47 4.27 -3.82
C ASP A 9 -23.59 5.08 -3.14
N GLN A 10 -23.22 6.02 -2.25
CA GLN A 10 -24.13 6.91 -1.56
C GLN A 10 -24.28 8.25 -2.30
N MET A 11 -25.23 8.35 -3.23
CA MET A 11 -25.45 9.53 -4.06
C MET A 11 -25.55 10.84 -3.26
N ILE A 12 -26.23 10.83 -2.11
CA ILE A 12 -26.40 12.04 -1.26
C ILE A 12 -25.04 12.53 -0.77
N LEU A 13 -24.16 11.60 -0.39
CA LEU A 13 -22.82 11.93 0.06
C LEU A 13 -21.95 12.45 -1.08
N ALA A 14 -22.01 11.79 -2.24
CA ALA A 14 -21.30 12.21 -3.44
C ALA A 14 -21.70 13.64 -3.89
N GLU A 15 -22.98 13.97 -3.87
CA GLU A 15 -23.45 15.34 -4.17
C GLU A 15 -23.03 16.35 -3.09
N GLY A 16 -22.96 15.95 -1.83
CA GLY A 16 -22.39 16.77 -0.77
C GLY A 16 -20.93 17.09 -0.99
N ILE A 17 -20.11 16.07 -1.32
CA ILE A 17 -18.69 16.23 -1.66
C ILE A 17 -18.53 17.11 -2.91
N LYS A 18 -19.32 16.89 -3.95
CA LYS A 18 -19.32 17.72 -5.14
C LYS A 18 -19.59 19.19 -4.82
N SER A 19 -20.58 19.46 -3.96
CA SER A 19 -20.90 20.84 -3.53
C SER A 19 -19.72 21.49 -2.81
N VAL A 20 -19.00 20.74 -1.97
CA VAL A 20 -17.78 21.21 -1.31
C VAL A 20 -16.68 21.52 -2.34
N LEU A 21 -16.41 20.63 -3.27
CA LEU A 21 -15.35 20.82 -4.28
C LEU A 21 -15.66 22.00 -5.21
N HIS A 22 -16.90 22.25 -5.54
CA HIS A 22 -17.33 23.41 -6.33
C HIS A 22 -17.11 24.76 -5.63
N THR A 23 -16.80 24.81 -4.34
CA THR A 23 -16.40 26.06 -3.67
C THR A 23 -14.99 26.50 -4.12
N SER A 24 -14.22 25.64 -4.75
CA SER A 24 -12.91 25.96 -5.34
C SER A 24 -13.04 26.21 -6.84
N ASN A 25 -12.57 27.37 -7.30
CA ASN A 25 -12.55 27.72 -8.73
C ASN A 25 -11.52 26.90 -9.55
N GLU A 26 -10.71 26.09 -8.90
CA GLU A 26 -9.66 25.29 -9.54
C GLU A 26 -10.08 23.84 -9.81
N ILE A 27 -11.23 23.39 -9.25
CA ILE A 27 -11.68 22.00 -9.32
C ILE A 27 -13.00 21.92 -10.07
N GLU A 28 -13.10 20.96 -11.00
CA GLU A 28 -14.29 20.61 -11.74
C GLU A 28 -14.64 19.14 -11.48
N VAL A 29 -15.83 18.86 -10.96
CA VAL A 29 -16.33 17.49 -10.84
C VAL A 29 -16.93 17.08 -12.19
N CYS A 30 -16.22 16.23 -12.92
CA CYS A 30 -16.62 15.78 -14.26
C CYS A 30 -17.68 14.68 -14.23
N GLY A 31 -17.91 14.04 -13.07
CA GLY A 31 -18.94 13.03 -12.93
C GLY A 31 -19.00 12.37 -11.57
N ILE A 32 -20.05 11.56 -11.37
CA ILE A 32 -20.25 10.70 -10.20
C ILE A 32 -20.48 9.28 -10.71
N ALA A 33 -19.72 8.31 -10.20
CA ALA A 33 -19.92 6.88 -10.41
C ALA A 33 -20.40 6.23 -9.11
N LEU A 34 -21.30 5.25 -9.20
CA LEU A 34 -21.87 4.58 -8.03
C LEU A 34 -21.18 3.26 -7.67
N ASP A 35 -20.23 2.84 -8.49
CA ASP A 35 -19.40 1.65 -8.26
C ASP A 35 -18.12 1.69 -9.09
N GLY A 36 -17.23 0.72 -8.84
CA GLY A 36 -15.96 0.64 -9.54
C GLY A 36 -16.07 0.32 -11.03
N VAL A 37 -17.19 -0.30 -11.49
CA VAL A 37 -17.40 -0.61 -12.92
C VAL A 37 -17.70 0.68 -13.67
N GLN A 38 -18.63 1.49 -13.17
CA GLN A 38 -18.94 2.80 -13.73
C GLN A 38 -17.71 3.72 -13.70
N ALA A 39 -16.95 3.71 -12.59
CA ALA A 39 -15.72 4.48 -12.47
C ALA A 39 -14.72 4.15 -13.59
N LEU A 40 -14.52 2.85 -13.89
CA LEU A 40 -13.65 2.43 -14.99
C LEU A 40 -14.09 2.97 -16.36
N GLU A 41 -15.38 2.88 -16.65
CA GLU A 41 -15.96 3.37 -17.92
C GLU A 41 -15.77 4.88 -18.05
N MET A 42 -16.03 5.61 -16.97
CA MET A 42 -15.88 7.06 -16.96
C MET A 42 -14.41 7.49 -17.06
N CYS A 43 -13.48 6.79 -16.38
CA CYS A 43 -12.05 7.06 -16.52
C CYS A 43 -11.55 6.88 -17.97
N LYS A 44 -12.02 5.85 -18.68
CA LYS A 44 -11.67 5.63 -20.09
C LYS A 44 -12.18 6.75 -21.00
N LYS A 45 -13.39 7.25 -20.72
CA LYS A 45 -14.05 8.25 -21.56
C LYS A 45 -13.57 9.66 -21.28
N ASP A 46 -13.58 10.07 -20.01
CA ASP A 46 -13.45 11.46 -19.60
C ASP A 46 -12.05 11.82 -19.08
N LYS A 47 -11.20 10.81 -18.82
CA LYS A 47 -9.83 10.93 -18.32
C LYS A 47 -9.68 11.97 -17.22
N PRO A 48 -10.23 11.71 -16.02
CA PRO A 48 -10.09 12.64 -14.90
C PRO A 48 -8.64 12.72 -14.44
N ASP A 49 -8.23 13.87 -13.89
CA ASP A 49 -6.93 14.03 -13.28
C ASP A 49 -6.85 13.34 -11.92
N VAL A 50 -7.95 13.43 -11.15
CA VAL A 50 -8.07 12.85 -9.81
C VAL A 50 -9.37 12.07 -9.68
N VAL A 51 -9.31 10.91 -9.05
CA VAL A 51 -10.47 10.12 -8.66
C VAL A 51 -10.56 10.09 -7.13
N LEU A 52 -11.66 10.56 -6.57
CA LEU A 52 -12.01 10.33 -5.17
C LEU A 52 -12.83 9.05 -5.08
N MET A 53 -12.28 8.01 -4.44
CA MET A 53 -12.76 6.64 -4.53
C MET A 53 -13.18 6.12 -3.16
N ASP A 54 -14.46 5.77 -2.99
CA ASP A 54 -14.84 4.96 -1.83
C ASP A 54 -14.39 3.51 -1.98
N ILE A 55 -14.22 2.81 -0.86
CA ILE A 55 -13.79 1.40 -0.84
C ILE A 55 -14.97 0.47 -1.01
N ARG A 56 -16.02 0.64 -0.18
CA ARG A 56 -17.11 -0.31 -0.10
C ARG A 56 -18.25 0.07 -1.02
N MET A 57 -18.26 -0.54 -2.18
CA MET A 57 -19.28 -0.34 -3.20
C MET A 57 -19.74 -1.68 -3.78
N PRO A 58 -20.98 -1.75 -4.32
CA PRO A 58 -21.46 -2.93 -5.01
C PRO A 58 -20.66 -3.23 -6.28
N ASN A 59 -20.84 -4.41 -6.86
CA ASN A 59 -20.26 -4.88 -8.12
C ASN A 59 -18.73 -4.91 -8.13
N MET A 60 -18.06 -3.78 -7.94
CA MET A 60 -16.60 -3.66 -7.86
C MET A 60 -16.23 -2.66 -6.78
N ASN A 61 -15.49 -3.13 -5.75
CA ASN A 61 -14.98 -2.27 -4.68
C ASN A 61 -13.85 -1.36 -5.15
N GLY A 62 -13.60 -0.29 -4.38
CA GLY A 62 -12.61 0.73 -4.74
C GLY A 62 -11.17 0.24 -4.82
N VAL A 63 -10.78 -0.79 -4.05
CA VAL A 63 -9.44 -1.37 -4.11
C VAL A 63 -9.19 -2.06 -5.46
N VAL A 64 -10.17 -2.84 -5.94
CA VAL A 64 -10.09 -3.49 -7.25
C VAL A 64 -10.19 -2.46 -8.37
N ALA A 65 -11.07 -1.45 -8.23
CA ALA A 65 -11.21 -0.36 -9.19
C ALA A 65 -9.90 0.43 -9.32
N THR A 66 -9.24 0.75 -8.19
CA THR A 66 -7.93 1.43 -8.17
C THR A 66 -6.91 0.68 -9.03
N LYS A 67 -6.74 -0.62 -8.80
CA LYS A 67 -5.82 -1.44 -9.60
C LYS A 67 -6.13 -1.36 -11.09
N ARG A 68 -7.39 -1.57 -11.47
CA ARG A 68 -7.81 -1.59 -12.87
C ARG A 68 -7.70 -0.23 -13.56
N ILE A 69 -7.97 0.87 -12.83
CA ILE A 69 -7.79 2.22 -13.38
C ILE A 69 -6.31 2.47 -13.63
N LYS A 70 -5.42 2.09 -12.70
CA LYS A 70 -3.97 2.20 -12.87
C LYS A 70 -3.41 1.35 -14.02
N GLU A 71 -4.02 0.21 -14.32
CA GLU A 71 -3.67 -0.61 -15.50
C GLU A 71 -4.08 0.06 -16.82
N ILE A 72 -5.06 0.98 -16.81
CA ILE A 72 -5.51 1.73 -17.98
C ILE A 72 -4.70 3.01 -18.18
N ASP A 73 -4.48 3.75 -17.08
CA ASP A 73 -3.77 5.03 -17.10
C ASP A 73 -3.10 5.26 -15.72
N GLU A 74 -1.77 5.19 -15.69
CA GLU A 74 -0.97 5.37 -14.47
C GLU A 74 -0.98 6.83 -13.98
N ASP A 75 -1.27 7.79 -14.85
CA ASP A 75 -1.23 9.21 -14.51
C ASP A 75 -2.44 9.66 -13.70
N ILE A 76 -3.58 8.98 -13.81
CA ILE A 76 -4.78 9.27 -13.00
C ILE A 76 -4.45 9.11 -11.52
N LYS A 77 -4.59 10.17 -10.74
CA LYS A 77 -4.36 10.16 -9.29
C LYS A 77 -5.59 9.62 -8.58
N ILE A 78 -5.41 8.61 -7.72
CA ILE A 78 -6.54 8.00 -7.01
C ILE A 78 -6.37 8.24 -5.51
N VAL A 79 -7.28 9.01 -4.94
CA VAL A 79 -7.36 9.26 -3.50
C VAL A 79 -8.53 8.48 -2.93
N ILE A 80 -8.23 7.56 -2.06
CA ILE A 80 -9.28 6.82 -1.32
C ILE A 80 -9.95 7.78 -0.34
N LEU A 81 -11.27 7.84 -0.37
CA LEU A 81 -12.09 8.65 0.54
C LEU A 81 -13.18 7.77 1.13
N THR A 82 -13.03 7.32 2.36
CA THR A 82 -13.90 6.31 2.96
C THR A 82 -14.16 6.53 4.45
N THR A 83 -15.19 5.90 4.99
CA THR A 83 -15.45 5.84 6.44
C THR A 83 -14.62 4.75 7.13
N PHE A 84 -13.94 3.87 6.38
CA PHE A 84 -13.23 2.72 6.90
C PHE A 84 -11.74 3.01 7.07
N ASP A 85 -11.20 2.59 8.21
CA ASP A 85 -9.78 2.71 8.54
C ASP A 85 -9.13 1.33 8.78
N ASP A 86 -9.66 0.29 8.15
CA ASP A 86 -9.15 -1.08 8.21
C ASP A 86 -7.79 -1.20 7.51
N SER A 87 -6.82 -1.78 8.22
CA SER A 87 -5.43 -1.88 7.76
C SER A 87 -5.28 -2.65 6.45
N ASP A 88 -6.11 -3.69 6.23
CA ASP A 88 -6.03 -4.53 5.03
C ASP A 88 -6.46 -3.75 3.78
N TYR A 89 -7.50 -2.91 3.89
CA TYR A 89 -7.92 -2.05 2.80
C TYR A 89 -6.92 -0.94 2.51
N ILE A 90 -6.32 -0.34 3.56
CA ILE A 90 -5.29 0.69 3.42
C ILE A 90 -4.09 0.16 2.65
N LEU A 91 -3.51 -0.97 3.11
CA LEU A 91 -2.36 -1.60 2.47
C LEU A 91 -2.67 -2.02 1.04
N SER A 92 -3.83 -2.62 0.81
CA SER A 92 -4.23 -3.09 -0.52
C SER A 92 -4.42 -1.92 -1.49
N ALA A 93 -5.03 -0.80 -1.06
CA ALA A 93 -5.21 0.38 -1.91
C ALA A 93 -3.87 1.01 -2.32
N ILE A 94 -2.95 1.17 -1.35
CA ILE A 94 -1.62 1.74 -1.60
C ILE A 94 -0.80 0.83 -2.54
N ASN A 95 -0.80 -0.48 -2.30
CA ASN A 95 -0.10 -1.45 -3.15
C ASN A 95 -0.67 -1.49 -4.58
N ASN A 96 -1.94 -1.14 -4.77
CA ASN A 96 -2.58 -1.03 -6.07
C ASN A 96 -2.39 0.35 -6.72
N GLY A 97 -1.59 1.24 -6.13
CA GLY A 97 -1.21 2.53 -6.71
C GLY A 97 -2.10 3.71 -6.31
N ALA A 98 -2.84 3.63 -5.20
CA ALA A 98 -3.52 4.80 -4.67
C ALA A 98 -2.51 5.90 -4.30
N SER A 99 -2.79 7.13 -4.72
CA SER A 99 -1.97 8.34 -4.46
C SER A 99 -2.23 8.92 -3.07
N GLY A 100 -3.30 8.53 -2.40
CA GLY A 100 -3.64 9.01 -1.07
C GLY A 100 -4.78 8.22 -0.43
N TYR A 101 -4.96 8.45 0.87
CA TYR A 101 -6.00 7.82 1.67
C TYR A 101 -6.55 8.82 2.68
N LEU A 102 -7.85 9.06 2.68
CA LEU A 102 -8.54 10.01 3.55
C LEU A 102 -9.76 9.35 4.20
N LEU A 103 -10.08 9.81 5.39
CA LEU A 103 -11.34 9.47 6.04
C LEU A 103 -12.41 10.51 5.71
N LYS A 104 -13.67 10.09 5.56
CA LYS A 104 -14.80 10.97 5.20
C LYS A 104 -15.17 12.01 6.29
N ASP A 105 -14.53 11.95 7.48
CA ASP A 105 -14.65 12.94 8.56
C ASP A 105 -13.73 14.16 8.37
N ILE A 106 -13.14 14.32 7.19
CA ILE A 106 -12.25 15.42 6.81
C ILE A 106 -13.02 16.74 6.65
N SER A 107 -12.38 17.89 6.95
CA SER A 107 -12.95 19.20 6.69
C SER A 107 -13.00 19.52 5.18
N ALA A 108 -13.91 20.41 4.78
CA ALA A 108 -14.05 20.88 3.39
C ALA A 108 -12.71 21.40 2.83
N THR A 109 -12.02 22.25 3.61
CA THR A 109 -10.72 22.82 3.21
C THR A 109 -9.67 21.73 2.98
N ALA A 110 -9.55 20.78 3.92
CA ALA A 110 -8.58 19.70 3.83
C ALA A 110 -8.88 18.74 2.67
N LEU A 111 -10.15 18.55 2.29
CA LEU A 111 -10.52 17.77 1.11
C LEU A 111 -10.08 18.46 -0.20
N ILE A 112 -10.30 19.77 -0.31
CA ILE A 112 -9.87 20.57 -1.46
C ILE A 112 -8.35 20.54 -1.59
N ASP A 113 -7.62 20.75 -0.48
CA ASP A 113 -6.16 20.69 -0.46
C ASP A 113 -5.64 19.29 -0.84
N ALA A 114 -6.33 18.26 -0.40
CA ALA A 114 -5.99 16.89 -0.75
C ALA A 114 -6.11 16.63 -2.27
N VAL A 115 -7.16 17.11 -2.92
CA VAL A 115 -7.30 16.98 -4.37
C VAL A 115 -6.16 17.71 -5.10
N LYS A 116 -5.84 18.95 -4.67
CA LYS A 116 -4.75 19.74 -5.27
C LYS A 116 -3.38 19.09 -5.09
N ASN A 117 -3.09 18.60 -3.89
CA ASN A 117 -1.82 17.92 -3.59
C ASN A 117 -1.70 16.62 -4.39
N ALA A 118 -2.78 15.81 -4.48
CA ALA A 118 -2.77 14.61 -5.32
C ALA A 118 -2.49 14.93 -6.79
N TYR A 119 -3.13 15.97 -7.31
CA TYR A 119 -2.88 16.45 -8.67
C TYR A 119 -1.43 16.87 -8.89
N ALA A 120 -0.81 17.53 -7.91
CA ALA A 120 0.60 17.91 -7.92
C ALA A 120 1.56 16.71 -7.84
N GLY A 121 1.07 15.52 -7.51
CA GLY A 121 1.86 14.31 -7.37
C GLY A 121 2.29 13.99 -5.94
N ASP A 122 1.80 14.74 -4.95
CA ASP A 122 2.08 14.48 -3.55
C ASP A 122 1.23 13.31 -3.02
N THR A 123 1.82 12.52 -2.12
CA THR A 123 1.11 11.45 -1.44
C THR A 123 0.40 11.99 -0.20
N ILE A 124 -0.91 11.77 -0.11
CA ILE A 124 -1.72 12.24 1.01
C ILE A 124 -1.99 11.09 1.95
N LEU A 125 -1.37 11.15 3.11
CA LEU A 125 -1.49 10.11 4.12
C LEU A 125 -1.59 10.71 5.52
N PRO A 126 -2.81 10.81 6.10
CA PRO A 126 -2.97 11.26 7.47
C PRO A 126 -2.13 10.44 8.45
N VAL A 127 -1.61 11.07 9.51
CA VAL A 127 -0.74 10.42 10.51
C VAL A 127 -1.38 9.15 11.09
N LYS A 128 -2.69 9.16 11.32
CA LYS A 128 -3.44 7.99 11.81
C LYS A 128 -3.34 6.81 10.84
N ILE A 129 -3.43 7.07 9.54
CA ILE A 129 -3.33 6.05 8.49
C ILE A 129 -1.88 5.57 8.35
N ALA A 130 -0.91 6.49 8.37
CA ALA A 130 0.51 6.13 8.33
C ALA A 130 0.90 5.20 9.49
N ARG A 131 0.43 5.45 10.70
CA ARG A 131 0.65 4.56 11.85
C ARG A 131 0.07 3.16 11.61
N LYS A 132 -1.16 3.06 11.10
CA LYS A 132 -1.76 1.75 10.80
C LYS A 132 -0.97 0.95 9.78
N ILE A 133 -0.40 1.61 8.77
CA ILE A 133 0.48 0.96 7.79
C ILE A 133 1.74 0.43 8.47
N THR A 134 2.38 1.23 9.32
CA THR A 134 3.59 0.80 10.03
C THR A 134 3.30 -0.35 11.00
N ASP A 135 2.18 -0.31 11.71
CA ASP A 135 1.77 -1.38 12.62
C ASP A 135 1.46 -2.68 11.86
N ALA A 136 0.74 -2.58 10.75
CA ALA A 136 0.44 -3.74 9.90
C ALA A 136 1.73 -4.33 9.27
N ALA A 137 2.65 -3.48 8.81
CA ALA A 137 3.95 -3.94 8.30
C ALA A 137 4.77 -4.66 9.37
N ALA A 138 4.76 -4.16 10.61
CA ALA A 138 5.42 -4.80 11.75
C ALA A 138 4.80 -6.17 12.06
N MET A 139 3.47 -6.29 12.06
CA MET A 139 2.77 -7.57 12.27
C MET A 139 3.13 -8.61 11.19
N VAL A 140 3.17 -8.20 9.92
CA VAL A 140 3.58 -9.09 8.82
C VAL A 140 5.03 -9.53 8.97
N ALA A 141 5.93 -8.62 9.38
CA ALA A 141 7.32 -8.96 9.63
C ALA A 141 7.48 -9.95 10.79
N ASP A 142 6.70 -9.80 11.86
CA ASP A 142 6.72 -10.72 13.00
C ASP A 142 6.12 -12.09 12.65
N ASP A 143 5.05 -12.15 11.85
CA ASP A 143 4.50 -13.42 11.35
C ASP A 143 5.52 -14.19 10.50
N LYS A 144 6.24 -13.52 9.62
CA LYS A 144 7.33 -14.12 8.84
C LYS A 144 8.43 -14.71 9.74
N LYS A 145 8.84 -13.97 10.78
CA LYS A 145 9.83 -14.46 11.76
C LYS A 145 9.34 -15.70 12.49
N ILE A 146 8.07 -15.69 12.94
CA ILE A 146 7.45 -16.84 13.63
C ILE A 146 7.38 -18.07 12.71
N LYS A 147 7.01 -17.88 11.44
CA LYS A 147 6.97 -18.97 10.47
C LYS A 147 8.35 -19.59 10.25
N LEU A 148 9.39 -18.77 10.10
CA LEU A 148 10.76 -19.28 9.95
C LEU A 148 11.26 -20.03 11.18
N LYS A 149 10.99 -19.52 12.40
CA LYS A 149 11.31 -20.24 13.64
C LYS A 149 10.67 -21.62 13.69
N LYS A 150 9.36 -21.68 13.40
CA LYS A 150 8.61 -22.95 13.43
C LYS A 150 9.05 -23.92 12.34
N ALA A 151 9.33 -23.43 11.14
CA ALA A 151 9.67 -24.28 10.00
C ALA A 151 11.08 -24.89 10.07
N PHE A 152 12.06 -24.13 10.59
CA PHE A 152 13.47 -24.49 10.50
C PHE A 152 14.18 -24.57 11.86
N GLY A 153 13.47 -24.30 12.96
CA GLY A 153 14.07 -24.28 14.31
C GLY A 153 15.12 -23.17 14.48
N PHE A 154 14.91 -22.04 13.85
CA PHE A 154 15.81 -20.90 13.96
C PHE A 154 15.70 -20.21 15.32
N SER A 155 16.84 -19.84 15.89
CA SER A 155 16.91 -18.85 16.98
C SER A 155 16.56 -17.46 16.50
N ASP A 156 16.34 -16.52 17.41
CA ASP A 156 16.06 -15.11 17.05
C ASP A 156 17.13 -14.53 16.14
N ARG A 157 18.39 -14.83 16.47
CA ARG A 157 19.55 -14.34 15.71
C ARG A 157 19.65 -14.96 14.33
N GLU A 158 19.35 -16.24 14.21
CA GLU A 158 19.33 -16.92 12.92
C GLU A 158 18.19 -16.41 12.03
N VAL A 159 17.03 -16.07 12.61
CA VAL A 159 15.93 -15.46 11.86
C VAL A 159 16.34 -14.09 11.30
N GLU A 160 16.96 -13.22 12.11
CA GLU A 160 17.43 -11.91 11.65
C GLU A 160 18.38 -12.07 10.46
N ILE A 161 19.36 -12.97 10.58
CA ILE A 161 20.33 -13.22 9.52
C ILE A 161 19.68 -13.86 8.29
N ALA A 162 18.74 -14.79 8.47
CA ALA A 162 18.01 -15.43 7.38
C ALA A 162 17.17 -14.42 6.59
N MET A 163 16.51 -13.47 7.27
CA MET A 163 15.79 -12.39 6.60
C MET A 163 16.74 -11.49 5.79
N MET A 164 17.88 -11.10 6.35
CA MET A 164 18.89 -10.32 5.62
C MET A 164 19.47 -11.08 4.42
N LEU A 165 19.62 -12.41 4.53
CA LEU A 165 20.02 -13.25 3.39
C LEU A 165 18.96 -13.23 2.28
N TYR A 166 17.69 -13.31 2.66
CA TYR A 166 16.56 -13.23 1.73
C TYR A 166 16.50 -11.86 1.03
N ASP A 167 16.75 -10.77 1.76
CA ASP A 167 16.78 -9.40 1.24
C ASP A 167 18.05 -9.08 0.41
N GLY A 168 18.95 -10.07 0.24
CA GLY A 168 20.12 -9.94 -0.63
C GLY A 168 21.36 -9.29 0.01
N PHE A 169 21.38 -9.05 1.33
CA PHE A 169 22.55 -8.46 2.03
C PHE A 169 23.76 -9.36 1.94
N THR A 170 24.92 -8.82 1.64
CA THR A 170 26.20 -9.55 1.67
C THR A 170 26.61 -9.90 3.11
N ASN A 171 27.52 -10.89 3.27
CA ASN A 171 28.00 -11.28 4.61
C ASN A 171 28.61 -10.10 5.38
N ARG A 172 29.33 -9.20 4.69
CA ARG A 172 29.92 -8.00 5.29
C ARG A 172 28.84 -7.00 5.75
N GLN A 173 27.79 -6.82 4.96
CA GLN A 173 26.65 -5.96 5.34
C GLN A 173 25.88 -6.54 6.53
N ILE A 174 25.68 -7.87 6.57
CA ILE A 174 25.07 -8.58 7.71
C ILE A 174 25.93 -8.40 8.97
N ALA A 175 27.25 -8.63 8.86
CA ALA A 175 28.18 -8.45 9.97
C ALA A 175 28.12 -7.01 10.52
N SER A 176 28.20 -6.01 9.63
CA SER A 176 28.12 -4.60 9.99
C SER A 176 26.80 -4.23 10.67
N ALA A 177 25.67 -4.59 10.06
CA ALA A 177 24.33 -4.25 10.57
C ALA A 177 24.06 -4.86 11.95
N LEU A 178 24.56 -6.07 12.19
CA LEU A 178 24.34 -6.82 13.42
C LEU A 178 25.48 -6.67 14.45
N LYS A 179 26.48 -5.81 14.16
CA LYS A 179 27.66 -5.58 14.99
C LYS A 179 28.40 -6.88 15.32
N LEU A 180 28.58 -7.73 14.31
CA LEU A 180 29.31 -8.99 14.38
C LEU A 180 30.64 -8.87 13.65
N THR A 181 31.58 -9.81 13.93
CA THR A 181 32.76 -10.01 13.07
C THR A 181 32.35 -10.77 11.80
N ASP A 182 33.09 -10.61 10.72
CA ASP A 182 32.89 -11.37 9.47
C ASP A 182 32.92 -12.88 9.68
N GLY A 183 33.76 -13.37 10.60
CA GLY A 183 33.83 -14.78 10.97
C GLY A 183 32.56 -15.27 11.65
N THR A 184 32.06 -14.49 12.61
CA THR A 184 30.82 -14.82 13.32
C THR A 184 29.60 -14.83 12.37
N ALA A 185 29.51 -13.85 11.48
CA ALA A 185 28.44 -13.81 10.48
C ALA A 185 28.47 -15.04 9.54
N ARG A 186 29.68 -15.43 9.09
CA ARG A 186 29.87 -16.66 8.29
C ARG A 186 29.43 -17.91 9.03
N ASN A 187 29.75 -18.04 10.30
CA ASN A 187 29.35 -19.19 11.11
C ASN A 187 27.81 -19.29 11.21
N TYR A 188 27.13 -18.19 11.49
CA TYR A 188 25.65 -18.16 11.49
C TYR A 188 25.05 -18.55 10.13
N ILE A 189 25.60 -18.01 9.05
CA ILE A 189 25.15 -18.30 7.69
C ILE A 189 25.32 -19.79 7.36
N SER A 190 26.46 -20.39 7.74
CA SER A 190 26.70 -21.82 7.57
C SER A 190 25.71 -22.66 8.37
N THR A 191 25.40 -22.27 9.61
CA THR A 191 24.37 -22.95 10.42
C THR A 191 22.99 -22.83 9.80
N ILE A 192 22.64 -21.67 9.25
CA ILE A 192 21.37 -21.46 8.55
C ILE A 192 21.28 -22.35 7.32
N TYR A 193 22.34 -22.43 6.50
CA TYR A 193 22.38 -23.33 5.34
C TYR A 193 22.19 -24.79 5.74
N LEU A 194 22.84 -25.22 6.82
CA LEU A 194 22.67 -26.57 7.35
C LEU A 194 21.22 -26.85 7.76
N LYS A 195 20.60 -25.93 8.52
CA LYS A 195 19.20 -26.07 8.94
C LYS A 195 18.20 -26.01 7.79
N LEU A 196 18.50 -25.25 6.77
CA LEU A 196 17.75 -25.21 5.52
C LEU A 196 17.99 -26.43 4.64
N GLY A 197 19.06 -27.18 4.82
CA GLY A 197 19.47 -28.28 3.94
C GLY A 197 19.83 -27.79 2.54
N VAL A 198 20.61 -26.71 2.45
CA VAL A 198 21.05 -26.08 1.20
C VAL A 198 22.54 -25.78 1.26
N ASP A 199 23.16 -25.60 0.10
CA ASP A 199 24.60 -25.34 -0.05
C ASP A 199 24.94 -23.98 -0.68
N SER A 200 23.92 -23.22 -1.09
CA SER A 200 24.11 -21.95 -1.75
C SER A 200 23.17 -20.86 -1.24
N ARG A 201 23.60 -19.61 -1.41
CA ARG A 201 22.83 -18.43 -1.04
C ARG A 201 21.51 -18.34 -1.79
N ALA A 202 21.53 -18.62 -3.08
CA ALA A 202 20.33 -18.56 -3.92
C ALA A 202 19.30 -19.60 -3.47
N ALA A 203 19.74 -20.84 -3.20
CA ALA A 203 18.87 -21.89 -2.69
C ALA A 203 18.32 -21.56 -1.27
N ALA A 204 19.12 -20.92 -0.42
CA ALA A 204 18.67 -20.45 0.89
C ALA A 204 17.58 -19.39 0.77
N ALA A 205 17.77 -18.37 -0.08
CA ALA A 205 16.80 -17.32 -0.32
C ALA A 205 15.47 -17.88 -0.87
N GLU A 206 15.53 -18.82 -1.81
CA GLU A 206 14.34 -19.45 -2.37
C GLU A 206 13.58 -20.30 -1.33
N LYS A 207 14.30 -21.05 -0.51
CA LYS A 207 13.69 -21.88 0.54
C LYS A 207 13.03 -21.04 1.64
N ILE A 208 13.63 -19.90 1.99
CA ILE A 208 13.06 -18.90 2.90
C ILE A 208 11.79 -18.32 2.26
N LYS A 209 11.85 -17.88 1.01
CA LYS A 209 10.70 -17.34 0.24
C LYS A 209 9.49 -18.26 0.25
N GLY A 210 9.70 -19.55 0.15
CA GLY A 210 8.62 -20.55 0.17
C GLY A 210 7.94 -20.75 1.53
N LYS A 211 8.38 -20.04 2.59
CA LYS A 211 7.85 -20.17 3.97
C LYS A 211 7.34 -18.88 4.60
N ILE A 212 7.59 -17.72 3.97
CA ILE A 212 7.19 -16.40 4.47
C ILE A 212 6.02 -15.77 3.71
#